data_0debc0ed522a8ec94fd0a4af2948a0b8
#
_entry.id   0debc0ed522a8ec94fd0a4af2948a0b8
#
_cell.length_a   1.000
_cell.length_b   1.000
_cell.length_c   1.000
_cell.angle_alpha   90.00
_cell.angle_beta   90.00
_cell.angle_gamma   90.00
#
_symmetry.space_group_name_H-M   'P 1'
#
loop_
_entity.id
_entity.type
_entity.pdbx_description
1 polymer ?
#
loop_
_entity_poly.entity_id
_entity_poly.type
_entity_poly.pdbx_seq_one_letter_code
_entity_poly.pdbx_strand_id
1 'polypeptide(L)'
;VEQMRINYDFDGTIAKDLVVLDANGKVTKDSNGNIVTEEKQINSSNGYDVARQIGKLYAMQFIEKLITNDNYYNKDAFTDSFSHTDNQELFLMEGTEDFGTDNTSIAMLIDGPWWQEESAGVFTEMEEVDSKYARTNRNFGWMPLPKATADKVGQGNVYSDYLNAFVCVKGGLSEGVKKAAKEFVKFSCTDAMLRDFTVTTGASKAYKYDMSSDMNKLSSFSKDVINYVANSKIIYKYSSSNFYNANIANLQYDVVYSARVNGSLYRNVVDGIKEGGATGTSYFESFNDYFKKYSFWK
;
A
#
# COMPACT_ATOMS: atom_id res chain seq x y z
N VAL A 1 2.26 4.42 5.04
CA VAL A 1 1.51 3.64 6.04
C VAL A 1 2.18 3.70 7.40
N GLU A 2 3.46 3.37 7.52
CA GLU A 2 4.23 3.51 8.78
C GLU A 2 4.19 4.94 9.28
N GLN A 3 4.22 5.88 8.37
CA GLN A 3 4.11 7.29 8.62
C GLN A 3 2.81 7.68 9.29
N MET A 4 1.69 7.18 8.77
CA MET A 4 0.39 7.43 9.38
C MET A 4 0.32 6.80 10.77
N ARG A 5 0.91 5.63 10.95
CA ARG A 5 0.97 4.93 12.23
C ARG A 5 1.80 5.71 13.26
N ILE A 6 2.98 6.18 12.88
CA ILE A 6 3.79 7.07 13.72
C ILE A 6 2.97 8.30 14.11
N ASN A 7 2.15 8.83 13.21
CA ASN A 7 1.34 10.02 13.44
C ASN A 7 0.26 9.85 14.50
N TYR A 8 -0.12 8.64 14.84
CA TYR A 8 -1.24 8.38 15.73
C TYR A 8 -0.88 7.77 17.08
N ASP A 9 0.31 7.18 17.19
CA ASP A 9 0.83 6.54 18.42
C ASP A 9 2.09 7.23 18.96
N PHE A 10 2.23 8.53 18.74
CA PHE A 10 3.53 9.18 18.72
C PHE A 10 3.89 10.04 19.92
N ASP A 11 3.19 9.97 20.99
CA ASP A 11 3.58 10.80 22.13
C ASP A 11 5.04 10.51 22.52
N GLY A 12 5.90 11.49 22.23
CA GLY A 12 7.33 11.42 22.45
C GLY A 12 8.16 10.74 21.34
N THR A 13 7.57 10.32 20.22
CA THR A 13 8.33 9.70 19.12
C THR A 13 9.17 10.73 18.37
N ILE A 14 10.41 10.37 18.03
CA ILE A 14 11.27 11.16 17.14
C ILE A 14 10.97 10.75 15.70
N ALA A 15 10.42 11.69 14.93
CA ALA A 15 10.30 11.55 13.49
C ALA A 15 11.63 11.91 12.82
N LYS A 16 12.11 11.03 11.97
CA LYS A 16 13.36 11.19 11.22
C LYS A 16 13.08 11.51 9.77
N ASP A 17 14.09 12.05 9.09
CA ASP A 17 14.03 12.35 7.66
C ASP A 17 12.86 13.27 7.26
N LEU A 18 12.53 14.24 8.11
CA LEU A 18 11.55 15.28 7.79
C LEU A 18 12.18 16.31 6.85
N VAL A 19 11.57 16.53 5.70
CA VAL A 19 12.03 17.54 4.74
C VAL A 19 11.94 18.94 5.37
N VAL A 20 13.04 19.68 5.33
CA VAL A 20 13.05 21.10 5.78
C VAL A 20 12.39 21.95 4.70
N LEU A 21 11.36 22.68 5.08
CA LEU A 21 10.72 23.66 4.22
C LEU A 21 11.16 25.07 4.65
N ASP A 22 11.38 25.96 3.68
CA ASP A 22 11.69 27.35 3.92
C ASP A 22 10.46 28.14 4.44
N ALA A 23 10.63 29.44 4.67
CA ALA A 23 9.56 30.31 5.15
C ALA A 23 8.36 30.41 4.17
N ASN A 24 8.56 30.07 2.90
CA ASN A 24 7.52 30.03 1.86
C ASN A 24 6.94 28.62 1.66
N GLY A 25 7.32 27.64 2.51
CA GLY A 25 6.87 26.27 2.41
C GLY A 25 7.54 25.47 1.28
N LYS A 26 8.69 25.92 0.78
CA LYS A 26 9.42 25.26 -0.31
C LYS A 26 10.47 24.30 0.22
N VAL A 27 10.66 23.18 -0.48
CA VAL A 27 11.70 22.20 -0.17
C VAL A 27 13.08 22.85 -0.23
N THR A 28 13.84 22.77 0.88
CA THR A 28 15.21 23.28 0.92
C THR A 28 16.21 22.24 0.43
N LYS A 29 17.27 22.74 -0.22
CA LYS A 29 18.38 21.91 -0.70
C LYS A 29 19.70 22.49 -0.18
N ASP A 30 20.66 21.60 0.06
CA ASP A 30 22.03 21.98 0.38
C ASP A 30 22.79 22.51 -0.86
N SER A 31 24.05 22.90 -0.68
CA SER A 31 24.92 23.40 -1.75
C SER A 31 25.19 22.35 -2.86
N ASN A 32 24.97 21.07 -2.59
CA ASN A 32 25.15 19.98 -3.53
C ASN A 32 23.83 19.59 -4.23
N GLY A 33 22.71 20.26 -3.90
CA GLY A 33 21.39 19.99 -4.45
C GLY A 33 20.63 18.87 -3.72
N ASN A 34 21.15 18.32 -2.64
CA ASN A 34 20.45 17.30 -1.86
C ASN A 34 19.34 17.93 -1.01
N ILE A 35 18.25 17.20 -0.81
CA ILE A 35 17.15 17.64 0.05
C ILE A 35 17.63 17.66 1.50
N VAL A 36 17.45 18.80 2.17
CA VAL A 36 17.78 18.95 3.59
C VAL A 36 16.67 18.30 4.43
N THR A 37 17.08 17.48 5.40
CA THR A 37 16.17 16.85 6.35
C THR A 37 16.55 17.14 7.79
N GLU A 38 15.58 17.02 8.69
CA GLU A 38 15.74 17.16 10.14
C GLU A 38 15.11 16.00 10.89
N GLU A 39 15.55 15.78 12.13
CA GLU A 39 14.83 14.96 13.11
C GLU A 39 14.05 15.86 14.06
N LYS A 40 12.84 15.45 14.43
CA LYS A 40 12.00 16.24 15.32
C LYS A 40 11.18 15.36 16.24
N GLN A 41 11.15 15.72 17.52
CA GLN A 41 10.22 15.09 18.44
C GLN A 41 8.80 15.55 18.14
N ILE A 42 7.92 14.59 17.91
CA ILE A 42 6.51 14.85 17.59
C ILE A 42 5.68 14.86 18.88
N ASN A 43 4.76 15.79 18.94
CA ASN A 43 3.82 15.96 20.05
C ASN A 43 2.49 16.55 19.54
N SER A 44 1.56 16.81 20.44
CA SER A 44 0.22 17.32 20.08
C SER A 44 0.22 18.68 19.37
N SER A 45 1.28 19.49 19.51
CA SER A 45 1.36 20.82 18.89
C SER A 45 1.98 20.83 17.50
N ASN A 46 2.68 19.77 17.11
CA ASN A 46 3.40 19.67 15.84
C ASN A 46 3.19 18.37 15.08
N GLY A 47 2.15 17.61 15.41
CA GLY A 47 1.85 16.34 14.76
C GLY A 47 1.73 16.42 13.23
N TYR A 48 1.36 17.59 12.70
CA TYR A 48 1.31 17.83 11.26
C TYR A 48 2.70 17.74 10.58
N ASP A 49 3.79 17.90 11.31
CA ASP A 49 5.15 17.83 10.75
C ASP A 49 5.48 16.47 10.14
N VAL A 50 4.82 15.41 10.57
CA VAL A 50 4.99 14.06 10.00
C VAL A 50 4.57 13.96 8.53
N ALA A 51 3.79 14.92 8.02
CA ALA A 51 3.49 15.03 6.60
C ALA A 51 4.75 15.32 5.76
N ARG A 52 5.79 15.91 6.38
CA ARG A 52 7.05 16.30 5.72
C ARG A 52 8.04 15.16 5.50
N GLN A 53 7.69 13.91 5.75
CA GLN A 53 8.63 12.83 5.54
C GLN A 53 9.08 12.72 4.09
N ILE A 54 10.40 12.56 3.90
CA ILE A 54 11.05 12.50 2.60
C ILE A 54 10.53 11.36 1.72
N GLY A 55 10.10 10.26 2.33
CA GLY A 55 9.48 9.14 1.61
C GLY A 55 8.20 9.53 0.85
N LYS A 56 7.42 10.49 1.40
CA LYS A 56 6.24 11.03 0.69
C LYS A 56 6.64 11.87 -0.51
N LEU A 57 7.67 12.70 -0.36
CA LEU A 57 8.21 13.49 -1.47
C LEU A 57 8.69 12.59 -2.60
N TYR A 58 9.47 11.57 -2.28
CA TYR A 58 9.96 10.62 -3.29
C TYR A 58 8.82 9.83 -3.95
N ALA A 59 7.79 9.46 -3.20
CA ALA A 59 6.61 8.80 -3.77
C ALA A 59 5.87 9.70 -4.76
N MET A 60 5.68 10.99 -4.42
CA MET A 60 5.04 11.95 -5.32
C MET A 60 5.87 12.23 -6.57
N GLN A 61 7.20 12.33 -6.44
CA GLN A 61 8.12 12.46 -7.56
C GLN A 61 8.15 11.20 -8.45
N PHE A 62 8.02 10.02 -7.85
CA PHE A 62 7.91 8.77 -8.61
C PHE A 62 6.61 8.71 -9.40
N ILE A 63 5.48 9.06 -8.79
CA ILE A 63 4.19 9.14 -9.47
C ILE A 63 4.27 10.14 -10.63
N GLU A 64 4.86 11.33 -10.42
CA GLU A 64 5.07 12.30 -11.50
C GLU A 64 5.80 11.67 -12.70
N LYS A 65 6.94 11.02 -12.45
CA LYS A 65 7.71 10.36 -13.52
C LYS A 65 6.92 9.28 -14.23
N LEU A 66 6.12 8.53 -13.48
CA LEU A 66 5.31 7.45 -14.03
C LEU A 66 4.22 8.01 -14.96
N ILE A 67 3.42 8.97 -14.50
CA ILE A 67 2.22 9.45 -15.20
C ILE A 67 2.49 10.52 -16.25
N THR A 68 3.69 11.09 -16.31
CA THR A 68 4.09 12.05 -17.35
C THR A 68 4.70 11.38 -18.59
N ASN A 69 4.85 10.05 -18.57
CA ASN A 69 5.31 9.28 -19.71
C ASN A 69 4.30 8.20 -20.06
N ASP A 70 3.59 8.40 -21.15
CA ASP A 70 2.51 7.51 -21.63
C ASP A 70 2.96 6.06 -21.90
N ASN A 71 4.25 5.79 -21.98
CA ASN A 71 4.79 4.44 -22.14
C ASN A 71 4.97 3.69 -20.82
N TYR A 72 4.77 4.34 -19.69
CA TYR A 72 5.04 3.74 -18.37
C TYR A 72 3.78 3.28 -17.64
N TYR A 73 2.60 3.64 -18.12
CA TYR A 73 1.36 3.27 -17.45
C TYR A 73 0.21 3.09 -18.42
N ASN A 74 -0.76 2.27 -18.05
CA ASN A 74 -2.02 2.17 -18.77
C ASN A 74 -2.90 3.39 -18.39
N LYS A 75 -3.35 4.13 -19.39
CA LYS A 75 -4.15 5.36 -19.20
C LYS A 75 -5.49 5.07 -18.54
N ASP A 76 -6.07 3.91 -18.81
CA ASP A 76 -7.36 3.50 -18.27
C ASP A 76 -7.31 3.29 -16.76
N ALA A 77 -6.13 2.91 -16.21
CA ALA A 77 -5.91 2.76 -14.78
C ALA A 77 -6.15 4.03 -13.93
N PHE A 78 -6.28 5.20 -14.57
CA PHE A 78 -6.55 6.47 -13.90
C PHE A 78 -7.92 7.06 -14.23
N THR A 79 -8.82 6.26 -14.76
CA THR A 79 -10.21 6.68 -14.97
C THR A 79 -11.06 6.28 -13.77
N ASP A 80 -12.06 7.10 -13.43
CA ASP A 80 -12.96 6.85 -12.30
C ASP A 80 -13.79 5.55 -12.44
N SER A 81 -13.85 5.02 -13.66
CA SER A 81 -14.60 3.79 -13.96
C SER A 81 -13.80 2.50 -13.76
N PHE A 82 -12.49 2.60 -13.54
CA PHE A 82 -11.61 1.46 -13.39
C PHE A 82 -11.40 1.10 -11.91
N SER A 83 -11.79 -0.10 -11.53
CA SER A 83 -11.52 -0.66 -10.21
C SER A 83 -10.15 -1.37 -10.16
N HIS A 84 -9.76 -1.81 -8.98
CA HIS A 84 -8.55 -2.63 -8.83
C HIS A 84 -8.70 -3.99 -9.55
N THR A 85 -9.90 -4.56 -9.59
CA THR A 85 -10.17 -5.82 -10.31
C THR A 85 -10.09 -5.66 -11.82
N ASP A 86 -10.52 -4.54 -12.37
CA ASP A 86 -10.37 -4.25 -13.80
C ASP A 86 -8.90 -4.13 -14.19
N ASN A 87 -8.07 -3.55 -13.33
CA ASN A 87 -6.62 -3.50 -13.56
C ASN A 87 -5.96 -4.89 -13.49
N GLN A 88 -6.43 -5.76 -12.62
CA GLN A 88 -5.96 -7.14 -12.52
C GLN A 88 -6.37 -7.94 -13.77
N GLU A 89 -7.59 -7.75 -14.26
CA GLU A 89 -8.09 -8.36 -15.50
C GLU A 89 -7.24 -7.94 -16.70
N LEU A 90 -7.02 -6.63 -16.89
CA LEU A 90 -6.14 -6.14 -17.96
C LEU A 90 -4.72 -6.72 -17.85
N PHE A 91 -4.14 -6.77 -16.66
CA PHE A 91 -2.82 -7.35 -16.45
C PHE A 91 -2.76 -8.82 -16.87
N LEU A 92 -3.84 -9.56 -16.69
CA LEU A 92 -3.92 -10.97 -17.05
C LEU A 92 -4.19 -11.20 -18.54
N MET A 93 -5.01 -10.35 -19.17
CA MET A 93 -5.52 -10.54 -20.52
C MET A 93 -4.66 -9.83 -21.59
N GLU A 94 -4.19 -8.61 -21.32
CA GLU A 94 -3.43 -7.85 -22.31
C GLU A 94 -2.12 -8.54 -22.73
N GLY A 95 -1.86 -8.51 -24.03
CA GLY A 95 -0.71 -9.22 -24.65
C GLY A 95 -0.86 -10.73 -24.73
N THR A 96 -2.03 -11.29 -24.41
CA THR A 96 -2.36 -12.68 -24.68
C THR A 96 -3.02 -12.82 -26.05
N GLU A 97 -2.75 -13.93 -26.74
CA GLU A 97 -3.23 -14.16 -28.10
C GLU A 97 -4.77 -14.15 -28.23
N ASP A 98 -5.45 -14.67 -27.21
CA ASP A 98 -6.90 -14.91 -27.25
C ASP A 98 -7.73 -13.77 -26.62
N PHE A 99 -7.12 -12.90 -25.81
CA PHE A 99 -7.81 -11.89 -25.01
C PHE A 99 -7.28 -10.46 -25.18
N GLY A 100 -6.05 -10.30 -25.65
CA GLY A 100 -5.45 -8.98 -25.85
C GLY A 100 -6.10 -8.21 -26.98
N THR A 101 -6.37 -6.93 -26.75
CA THR A 101 -7.10 -6.07 -27.71
C THR A 101 -6.20 -5.41 -28.74
N ASP A 102 -4.92 -5.17 -28.43
CA ASP A 102 -4.02 -4.34 -29.25
C ASP A 102 -2.53 -4.81 -29.28
N ASN A 103 -2.26 -6.03 -28.89
CA ASN A 103 -0.90 -6.59 -28.78
C ASN A 103 0.03 -5.84 -27.80
N THR A 104 -0.52 -5.02 -26.92
CA THR A 104 0.25 -4.44 -25.82
C THR A 104 0.26 -5.39 -24.63
N SER A 105 1.37 -5.46 -23.92
CA SER A 105 1.50 -6.28 -22.71
C SER A 105 1.70 -5.38 -21.51
N ILE A 106 0.92 -5.61 -20.47
CA ILE A 106 1.16 -4.97 -19.18
C ILE A 106 2.19 -5.81 -18.42
N ALA A 107 3.39 -5.28 -18.27
CA ALA A 107 4.51 -6.01 -17.68
C ALA A 107 4.48 -6.09 -16.15
N MET A 108 3.82 -5.15 -15.47
CA MET A 108 3.80 -5.02 -14.02
C MET A 108 2.43 -4.55 -13.52
N LEU A 109 1.99 -5.18 -12.44
CA LEU A 109 0.83 -4.74 -11.65
C LEU A 109 1.31 -4.28 -10.27
N ILE A 110 0.87 -3.11 -9.81
CA ILE A 110 1.14 -2.63 -8.45
C ILE A 110 -0.04 -3.01 -7.58
N ASP A 111 0.11 -4.10 -6.84
CA ASP A 111 -0.96 -4.65 -6.02
C ASP A 111 -0.43 -5.38 -4.77
N GLY A 112 -1.33 -5.91 -3.94
CA GLY A 112 -1.01 -6.73 -2.79
C GLY A 112 -0.85 -8.22 -3.15
N PRO A 113 -0.33 -9.05 -2.23
CA PRO A 113 -0.12 -10.47 -2.50
C PRO A 113 -1.41 -11.29 -2.68
N TRP A 114 -2.56 -10.70 -2.42
CA TRP A 114 -3.88 -11.32 -2.55
C TRP A 114 -4.50 -11.17 -3.96
N TRP A 115 -3.89 -10.42 -4.86
CA TRP A 115 -4.45 -10.10 -6.18
C TRP A 115 -4.89 -11.33 -6.99
N GLN A 116 -4.16 -12.45 -6.87
CA GLN A 116 -4.51 -13.69 -7.58
C GLN A 116 -5.82 -14.33 -7.08
N GLU A 117 -6.17 -14.10 -5.81
CA GLU A 117 -7.44 -14.57 -5.27
C GLU A 117 -8.60 -13.65 -5.69
N GLU A 118 -8.36 -12.37 -5.77
CA GLU A 118 -9.34 -11.40 -6.28
C GLU A 118 -9.64 -11.65 -7.76
N SER A 119 -8.63 -12.05 -8.53
CA SER A 119 -8.73 -12.37 -9.97
C SER A 119 -9.08 -13.82 -10.26
N ALA A 120 -9.49 -14.62 -9.28
CA ALA A 120 -9.75 -16.05 -9.48
C ALA A 120 -10.79 -16.34 -10.58
N GLY A 121 -11.81 -15.49 -10.72
CA GLY A 121 -12.81 -15.56 -11.80
C GLY A 121 -12.18 -15.40 -13.18
N VAL A 122 -11.31 -14.40 -13.33
CA VAL A 122 -10.61 -14.13 -14.61
C VAL A 122 -9.73 -15.31 -15.01
N PHE A 123 -8.98 -15.90 -14.08
CA PHE A 123 -8.20 -17.10 -14.36
C PHE A 123 -9.08 -18.26 -14.84
N THR A 124 -10.27 -18.44 -14.24
CA THR A 124 -11.21 -19.50 -14.64
C THR A 124 -11.74 -19.26 -16.06
N GLU A 125 -12.17 -18.04 -16.37
CA GLU A 125 -12.64 -17.68 -17.72
C GLU A 125 -11.55 -17.90 -18.79
N MET A 126 -10.33 -17.49 -18.49
CA MET A 126 -9.21 -17.69 -19.40
C MET A 126 -8.85 -19.17 -19.58
N GLU A 127 -8.91 -19.98 -18.52
CA GLU A 127 -8.65 -21.43 -18.56
C GLU A 127 -9.68 -22.17 -19.40
N GLU A 128 -10.95 -21.73 -19.42
CA GLU A 128 -12.00 -22.30 -20.26
C GLU A 128 -11.72 -22.15 -21.76
N VAL A 129 -10.96 -21.12 -22.15
CA VAL A 129 -10.53 -20.90 -23.55
C VAL A 129 -9.32 -21.76 -23.90
N ASP A 130 -8.28 -21.73 -23.04
CA ASP A 130 -7.09 -22.55 -23.19
C ASP A 130 -6.45 -22.83 -21.83
N SER A 131 -6.18 -24.09 -21.56
CA SER A 131 -5.54 -24.53 -20.31
C SER A 131 -4.17 -23.91 -20.05
N LYS A 132 -3.48 -23.37 -21.07
CA LYS A 132 -2.22 -22.62 -20.90
C LYS A 132 -2.40 -21.38 -19.99
N TYR A 133 -3.62 -20.86 -19.90
CA TYR A 133 -3.95 -19.69 -19.08
C TYR A 133 -4.38 -20.05 -17.65
N ALA A 134 -4.49 -21.31 -17.31
CA ALA A 134 -4.76 -21.74 -15.95
C ALA A 134 -3.74 -21.09 -14.99
N ARG A 135 -4.21 -20.68 -13.80
CA ARG A 135 -3.37 -20.06 -12.78
C ARG A 135 -2.09 -20.87 -12.47
N THR A 136 -2.22 -22.21 -12.48
CA THR A 136 -1.10 -23.13 -12.22
C THR A 136 -0.08 -23.18 -13.34
N ASN A 137 -0.46 -22.80 -14.56
CA ASN A 137 0.38 -22.83 -15.76
C ASN A 137 1.02 -21.47 -16.07
N ARG A 138 0.59 -20.40 -15.37
CA ARG A 138 1.16 -19.05 -15.50
C ARG A 138 2.17 -18.79 -14.39
N ASN A 139 3.26 -18.15 -14.75
CA ASN A 139 4.35 -17.87 -13.81
C ASN A 139 4.46 -16.36 -13.56
N PHE A 140 4.22 -15.96 -12.33
CA PHE A 140 4.34 -14.57 -11.88
C PHE A 140 5.47 -14.47 -10.87
N GLY A 141 6.25 -13.41 -10.96
CA GLY A 141 7.21 -13.01 -9.94
C GLY A 141 6.64 -11.92 -9.03
N TRP A 142 7.21 -11.75 -7.88
CA TRP A 142 6.90 -10.64 -6.98
C TRP A 142 8.16 -9.90 -6.57
N MET A 143 8.11 -8.59 -6.56
CA MET A 143 9.22 -7.75 -6.14
C MET A 143 8.71 -6.55 -5.32
N PRO A 144 9.45 -6.11 -4.31
CA PRO A 144 9.10 -4.88 -3.61
C PRO A 144 9.33 -3.67 -4.52
N LEU A 145 8.62 -2.58 -4.24
CA LEU A 145 8.93 -1.31 -4.89
C LEU A 145 10.41 -0.96 -4.70
N PRO A 146 11.08 -0.45 -5.74
CA PRO A 146 12.48 -0.05 -5.66
C PRO A 146 12.72 0.99 -4.57
N LYS A 147 13.93 1.01 -4.04
CA LYS A 147 14.34 2.06 -3.11
C LYS A 147 14.42 3.40 -3.85
N ALA A 148 14.01 4.46 -3.18
CA ALA A 148 13.94 5.80 -3.79
C ALA A 148 15.32 6.38 -4.12
N THR A 149 16.35 5.97 -3.40
CA THR A 149 17.73 6.49 -3.56
C THR A 149 18.75 5.35 -3.46
N ALA A 150 19.91 5.54 -4.10
CA ALA A 150 20.95 4.52 -4.18
C ALA A 150 21.53 4.13 -2.80
N ASP A 151 21.58 5.06 -1.85
CA ASP A 151 22.06 4.84 -0.49
C ASP A 151 21.12 3.94 0.34
N LYS A 152 19.87 3.80 -0.10
CA LYS A 152 18.88 2.91 0.52
C LYS A 152 18.87 1.50 -0.06
N VAL A 153 19.56 1.28 -1.19
CA VAL A 153 19.68 -0.05 -1.79
C VAL A 153 20.40 -0.99 -0.80
N GLY A 154 19.85 -2.19 -0.61
CA GLY A 154 20.36 -3.15 0.37
C GLY A 154 19.86 -2.95 1.81
N GLN A 155 19.17 -1.84 2.11
CA GLN A 155 18.48 -1.69 3.39
C GLN A 155 17.22 -2.57 3.42
N GLY A 156 16.84 -3.00 4.63
CA GLY A 156 15.67 -3.84 4.84
C GLY A 156 14.39 -3.23 4.27
N ASN A 157 13.50 -4.10 3.86
CA ASN A 157 12.17 -3.72 3.37
C ASN A 157 11.17 -3.66 4.52
N VAL A 158 10.11 -2.90 4.29
CA VAL A 158 8.94 -2.86 5.18
C VAL A 158 7.80 -3.54 4.46
N TYR A 159 7.24 -4.56 5.08
CA TYR A 159 6.01 -5.21 4.64
C TYR A 159 4.86 -4.74 5.52
N SER A 160 3.85 -4.15 4.89
CA SER A 160 2.65 -3.69 5.60
C SER A 160 1.54 -4.72 5.47
N ASP A 161 1.14 -5.28 6.58
CA ASP A 161 0.10 -6.31 6.62
C ASP A 161 -1.12 -5.85 7.43
N TYR A 162 -2.24 -6.54 7.23
CA TYR A 162 -3.44 -6.34 8.02
C TYR A 162 -3.48 -7.33 9.18
N LEU A 163 -3.73 -6.83 10.37
CA LEU A 163 -4.14 -7.68 11.49
C LEU A 163 -5.62 -8.03 11.30
N ASN A 164 -5.87 -9.07 10.54
CA ASN A 164 -7.22 -9.48 10.17
C ASN A 164 -7.82 -10.37 11.24
N ALA A 165 -8.49 -9.85 12.23
CA ALA A 165 -9.32 -10.75 12.97
C ALA A 165 -10.40 -10.03 13.76
N PHE A 166 -11.44 -9.62 13.10
CA PHE A 166 -12.70 -9.37 13.77
C PHE A 166 -13.66 -10.50 13.45
N VAL A 167 -14.04 -11.27 14.48
CA VAL A 167 -15.17 -12.18 14.40
C VAL A 167 -16.34 -11.51 15.08
N CYS A 168 -17.30 -11.04 14.29
CA CYS A 168 -18.55 -10.52 14.81
C CYS A 168 -19.46 -11.68 15.17
N VAL A 169 -19.74 -11.85 16.44
CA VAL A 169 -20.72 -12.84 16.93
C VAL A 169 -22.02 -12.11 17.19
N LYS A 170 -23.09 -12.59 16.55
CA LYS A 170 -24.45 -12.03 16.70
C LYS A 170 -24.86 -11.98 18.18
N GLY A 171 -25.50 -10.89 18.59
CA GLY A 171 -26.07 -10.77 19.95
C GLY A 171 -27.17 -11.80 20.24
N GLY A 172 -27.39 -12.11 21.49
CA GLY A 172 -28.47 -13.02 21.92
C GLY A 172 -28.19 -14.52 21.76
N LEU A 173 -26.98 -14.90 21.38
CA LEU A 173 -26.57 -16.30 21.24
C LEU A 173 -26.35 -16.97 22.62
N SER A 174 -26.60 -18.27 22.67
CA SER A 174 -26.28 -19.07 23.86
C SER A 174 -24.77 -19.11 24.13
N GLU A 175 -24.40 -19.33 25.38
CA GLU A 175 -22.99 -19.44 25.78
C GLU A 175 -22.28 -20.60 25.07
N GLY A 176 -23.00 -21.68 24.75
CA GLY A 176 -22.45 -22.80 23.95
C GLY A 176 -22.04 -22.35 22.56
N VAL A 177 -22.86 -21.58 21.86
CA VAL A 177 -22.55 -21.04 20.54
C VAL A 177 -21.40 -20.04 20.58
N LYS A 178 -21.37 -19.16 21.60
CA LYS A 178 -20.25 -18.22 21.79
C LYS A 178 -18.93 -18.95 22.04
N LYS A 179 -18.98 -20.03 22.85
CA LYS A 179 -17.81 -20.88 23.08
C LYS A 179 -17.35 -21.56 21.79
N ALA A 180 -18.26 -22.12 21.01
CA ALA A 180 -17.92 -22.74 19.73
C ALA A 180 -17.27 -21.74 18.75
N ALA A 181 -17.79 -20.51 18.67
CA ALA A 181 -17.20 -19.46 17.85
C ALA A 181 -15.76 -19.12 18.29
N LYS A 182 -15.51 -19.02 19.60
CA LYS A 182 -14.15 -18.80 20.12
C LYS A 182 -13.20 -19.95 19.78
N GLU A 183 -13.64 -21.19 19.91
CA GLU A 183 -12.83 -22.36 19.59
C GLU A 183 -12.56 -22.44 18.08
N PHE A 184 -13.52 -22.08 17.23
CA PHE A 184 -13.30 -21.98 15.78
C PHE A 184 -12.21 -20.95 15.43
N VAL A 185 -12.24 -19.76 16.05
CA VAL A 185 -11.19 -18.75 15.83
C VAL A 185 -9.83 -19.27 16.27
N LYS A 186 -9.74 -19.91 17.45
CA LYS A 186 -8.48 -20.51 17.89
C LYS A 186 -7.98 -21.59 16.94
N PHE A 187 -8.87 -22.45 16.46
CA PHE A 187 -8.57 -23.48 15.49
C PHE A 187 -8.01 -22.87 14.18
N SER A 188 -8.66 -21.83 13.63
CA SER A 188 -8.23 -21.17 12.40
C SER A 188 -6.87 -20.46 12.53
N CYS A 189 -6.39 -20.23 13.75
CA CYS A 189 -5.06 -19.64 14.02
C CYS A 189 -4.01 -20.67 14.44
N THR A 190 -4.30 -21.97 14.33
CA THR A 190 -3.27 -23.01 14.55
C THR A 190 -2.30 -23.05 13.37
N ASP A 191 -1.04 -23.45 13.64
CA ASP A 191 -0.01 -23.55 12.60
C ASP A 191 -0.45 -24.42 11.41
N ALA A 192 -1.17 -25.51 11.68
CA ALA A 192 -1.68 -26.41 10.65
C ALA A 192 -2.66 -25.68 9.71
N MET A 193 -3.60 -24.93 10.28
CA MET A 193 -4.61 -24.19 9.50
C MET A 193 -4.02 -22.99 8.78
N LEU A 194 -3.03 -22.32 9.39
CA LEU A 194 -2.32 -21.21 8.75
C LEU A 194 -1.51 -21.69 7.54
N ARG A 195 -0.84 -22.84 7.65
CA ARG A 195 -0.15 -23.46 6.51
C ARG A 195 -1.11 -23.88 5.42
N ASP A 196 -2.20 -24.56 5.79
CA ASP A 196 -3.22 -25.01 4.82
C ASP A 196 -3.83 -23.83 4.07
N PHE A 197 -4.20 -22.77 4.79
CA PHE A 197 -4.65 -21.52 4.20
C PHE A 197 -3.63 -20.97 3.19
N THR A 198 -2.36 -20.90 3.58
CA THR A 198 -1.30 -20.34 2.72
C THR A 198 -1.07 -21.20 1.47
N VAL A 199 -1.11 -22.54 1.60
CA VAL A 199 -0.99 -23.45 0.45
C VAL A 199 -2.18 -23.30 -0.49
N THR A 200 -3.38 -23.16 0.07
CA THR A 200 -4.62 -23.06 -0.74
C THR A 200 -4.75 -21.74 -1.47
N THR A 201 -4.42 -20.63 -0.78
CA THR A 201 -4.65 -19.26 -1.32
C THR A 201 -3.40 -18.64 -1.93
N GLY A 202 -2.21 -19.16 -1.62
CA GLY A 202 -0.94 -18.52 -1.96
C GLY A 202 -0.60 -17.29 -1.11
N ALA A 203 -1.50 -16.86 -0.21
CA ALA A 203 -1.34 -15.67 0.61
C ALA A 203 -0.92 -16.00 2.05
N SER A 204 0.07 -15.27 2.59
CA SER A 204 0.45 -15.40 3.99
C SER A 204 -0.53 -14.69 4.91
N LYS A 205 -0.66 -15.18 6.14
CA LYS A 205 -1.36 -14.51 7.23
C LYS A 205 -0.39 -13.72 8.11
N ALA A 206 -0.88 -12.68 8.77
CA ALA A 206 -0.12 -11.84 9.70
C ALA A 206 0.21 -12.55 11.04
N TYR A 207 0.51 -13.83 10.99
CA TYR A 207 0.92 -14.65 12.13
C TYR A 207 2.31 -15.23 11.92
N LYS A 208 3.00 -15.54 13.00
CA LYS A 208 4.28 -16.24 12.94
C LYS A 208 4.03 -17.74 12.89
N TYR A 209 4.25 -18.35 11.74
CA TYR A 209 4.17 -19.80 11.51
C TYR A 209 5.24 -20.22 10.49
N ASP A 210 5.59 -21.49 10.50
CA ASP A 210 6.66 -22.03 9.67
C ASP A 210 6.08 -22.72 8.42
N MET A 211 6.48 -22.24 7.24
CA MET A 211 6.10 -22.78 5.94
C MET A 211 7.14 -23.72 5.33
N SER A 212 8.26 -23.97 5.99
CA SER A 212 9.40 -24.69 5.40
C SER A 212 9.03 -26.08 4.84
N SER A 213 8.11 -26.80 5.49
CA SER A 213 7.63 -28.11 5.03
C SER A 213 6.72 -28.08 3.80
N ASP A 214 6.13 -26.93 3.50
CA ASP A 214 5.08 -26.79 2.48
C ASP A 214 5.48 -25.84 1.33
N MET A 215 6.70 -25.29 1.37
CA MET A 215 7.21 -24.37 0.34
C MET A 215 7.17 -24.97 -1.07
N ASN A 216 7.36 -26.28 -1.21
CA ASN A 216 7.32 -26.96 -2.51
C ASN A 216 5.92 -27.02 -3.13
N LYS A 217 4.85 -26.80 -2.35
CA LYS A 217 3.46 -26.75 -2.80
C LYS A 217 3.03 -25.37 -3.30
N LEU A 218 3.85 -24.35 -3.10
CA LEU A 218 3.55 -22.97 -3.44
C LEU A 218 3.98 -22.63 -4.87
N SER A 219 3.27 -21.68 -5.48
CA SER A 219 3.70 -21.04 -6.73
C SER A 219 5.01 -20.27 -6.53
N SER A 220 5.70 -19.92 -7.63
CA SER A 220 6.87 -19.03 -7.58
C SER A 220 6.52 -17.69 -6.92
N PHE A 221 5.41 -17.09 -7.31
CA PHE A 221 4.90 -15.85 -6.72
C PHE A 221 4.75 -15.95 -5.20
N SER A 222 4.07 -16.98 -4.70
CA SER A 222 3.85 -17.17 -3.27
C SER A 222 5.16 -17.40 -2.50
N LYS A 223 6.11 -18.12 -3.10
CA LYS A 223 7.45 -18.32 -2.53
C LYS A 223 8.20 -17.00 -2.40
N ASP A 224 8.14 -16.17 -3.42
CA ASP A 224 8.79 -14.85 -3.40
C ASP A 224 8.18 -13.97 -2.30
N VAL A 225 6.85 -13.90 -2.19
CA VAL A 225 6.16 -13.16 -1.14
C VAL A 225 6.60 -13.62 0.26
N ILE A 226 6.56 -14.93 0.52
CA ILE A 226 6.91 -15.49 1.83
C ILE A 226 8.37 -15.21 2.19
N ASN A 227 9.29 -15.40 1.24
CA ASN A 227 10.70 -15.11 1.45
C ASN A 227 10.94 -13.61 1.74
N TYR A 228 10.21 -12.74 1.05
CA TYR A 228 10.30 -11.30 1.30
C TYR A 228 9.75 -10.92 2.67
N VAL A 229 8.59 -11.45 3.04
CA VAL A 229 7.99 -11.22 4.35
C VAL A 229 8.93 -11.66 5.48
N ALA A 230 9.53 -12.84 5.34
CA ALA A 230 10.48 -13.38 6.32
C ALA A 230 11.71 -12.48 6.54
N ASN A 231 12.12 -11.72 5.52
CA ASN A 231 13.28 -10.83 5.54
C ASN A 231 12.92 -9.35 5.68
N SER A 232 11.66 -9.04 5.94
CA SER A 232 11.16 -7.66 6.04
C SER A 232 10.80 -7.29 7.48
N LYS A 233 10.83 -5.98 7.77
CA LYS A 233 10.19 -5.45 8.96
C LYS A 233 8.68 -5.42 8.73
N ILE A 234 7.94 -6.22 9.46
CA ILE A 234 6.48 -6.25 9.37
C ILE A 234 5.90 -5.10 10.19
N ILE A 235 5.00 -4.36 9.59
CA ILE A 235 4.15 -3.38 10.26
C ILE A 235 2.68 -3.72 9.98
N TYR A 236 1.85 -3.56 10.98
CA TYR A 236 0.42 -3.81 10.84
C TYR A 236 -0.30 -2.49 10.60
N LYS A 237 -1.17 -2.46 9.59
CA LYS A 237 -2.01 -1.29 9.25
C LYS A 237 -3.15 -1.06 10.26
N TYR A 238 -2.95 -1.48 11.47
CA TYR A 238 -3.95 -1.31 12.51
C TYR A 238 -3.46 -0.27 13.52
N SER A 239 -4.26 0.76 13.74
CA SER A 239 -4.07 1.66 14.87
C SER A 239 -5.10 1.30 15.95
N SER A 240 -4.60 0.90 17.11
CA SER A 240 -5.41 0.69 18.30
C SER A 240 -5.51 1.95 19.16
N SER A 241 -4.90 3.05 18.73
CA SER A 241 -4.91 4.26 19.54
C SER A 241 -6.32 4.79 19.72
N ASN A 242 -6.67 5.12 20.95
CA ASN A 242 -7.94 5.77 21.26
C ASN A 242 -8.10 7.08 20.49
N PHE A 243 -6.99 7.74 20.22
CA PHE A 243 -6.95 8.97 19.45
C PHE A 243 -7.39 8.74 18.00
N TYR A 244 -6.87 7.71 17.33
CA TYR A 244 -7.28 7.35 15.97
C TYR A 244 -8.78 7.04 15.93
N ASN A 245 -9.25 6.19 16.84
CA ASN A 245 -10.65 5.79 16.90
C ASN A 245 -11.59 6.97 17.18
N ALA A 246 -11.19 7.91 18.03
CA ALA A 246 -11.97 9.09 18.34
C ALA A 246 -12.03 10.11 17.19
N ASN A 247 -11.03 10.12 16.31
CA ASN A 247 -10.87 11.14 15.27
C ASN A 247 -11.00 10.58 13.85
N ILE A 248 -11.35 9.31 13.67
CA ILE A 248 -11.40 8.65 12.36
C ILE A 248 -12.32 9.38 11.36
N ALA A 249 -13.40 9.99 11.84
CA ALA A 249 -14.29 10.79 11.00
C ALA A 249 -13.63 12.11 10.51
N ASN A 250 -12.64 12.62 11.25
CA ASN A 250 -11.90 13.83 10.92
C ASN A 250 -10.62 13.50 10.13
N LEU A 251 -10.24 12.23 10.09
CA LEU A 251 -9.19 11.69 9.24
C LEU A 251 -9.69 11.42 7.83
N GLN A 252 -10.62 12.20 7.36
CA GLN A 252 -11.15 12.03 6.04
C GLN A 252 -10.00 11.94 5.03
N TYR A 253 -10.14 11.04 4.11
CA TYR A 253 -9.24 10.84 2.96
C TYR A 253 -8.84 12.16 2.32
N ASP A 254 -9.76 13.10 2.32
CA ASP A 254 -9.62 14.44 1.78
C ASP A 254 -8.47 15.25 2.36
N VAL A 255 -8.14 15.06 3.65
CA VAL A 255 -7.07 15.86 4.28
C VAL A 255 -5.71 15.18 4.16
N VAL A 256 -5.70 13.84 4.15
CA VAL A 256 -4.45 13.06 4.21
C VAL A 256 -3.67 13.08 2.89
N TYR A 257 -4.36 13.32 1.77
CA TYR A 257 -3.74 13.32 0.44
C TYR A 257 -4.01 14.57 -0.37
N SER A 258 -4.83 15.50 0.14
CA SER A 258 -5.25 16.68 -0.60
C SER A 258 -4.21 17.78 -0.60
N ALA A 259 -4.17 18.52 -1.70
CA ALA A 259 -3.37 19.73 -1.87
C ALA A 259 -4.14 20.79 -2.64
N ARG A 260 -3.83 22.06 -2.38
CA ARG A 260 -4.30 23.15 -3.24
C ARG A 260 -3.23 23.50 -4.26
N VAL A 261 -3.54 23.28 -5.52
CA VAL A 261 -2.68 23.59 -6.67
C VAL A 261 -3.36 24.66 -7.50
N ASN A 262 -2.69 25.78 -7.72
CA ASN A 262 -3.23 26.90 -8.51
C ASN A 262 -4.64 27.36 -8.08
N GLY A 263 -4.91 27.31 -6.75
CA GLY A 263 -6.19 27.72 -6.17
C GLY A 263 -7.27 26.61 -6.10
N SER A 264 -7.14 25.54 -6.86
CA SER A 264 -8.06 24.40 -6.87
C SER A 264 -7.63 23.32 -5.87
N LEU A 265 -8.61 22.63 -5.29
CA LEU A 265 -8.36 21.50 -4.37
C LEU A 265 -8.33 20.21 -5.19
N TYR A 266 -7.22 19.50 -5.08
CA TYR A 266 -7.06 18.15 -5.61
C TYR A 266 -6.94 17.16 -4.47
N ARG A 267 -7.64 16.03 -4.56
CA ARG A 267 -7.72 15.01 -3.48
C ARG A 267 -6.67 13.93 -3.58
N ASN A 268 -5.92 13.91 -4.66
CA ASN A 268 -4.81 13.00 -4.88
C ASN A 268 -3.72 13.64 -5.75
N VAL A 269 -2.54 13.05 -5.75
CA VAL A 269 -1.36 13.57 -6.45
C VAL A 269 -1.50 13.45 -7.97
N VAL A 270 -2.20 12.43 -8.47
CA VAL A 270 -2.36 12.19 -9.92
C VAL A 270 -3.13 13.34 -10.55
N ASP A 271 -4.31 13.68 -10.00
CA ASP A 271 -5.13 14.78 -10.49
C ASP A 271 -4.41 16.14 -10.32
N GLY A 272 -3.72 16.32 -9.19
CA GLY A 272 -2.93 17.53 -8.97
C GLY A 272 -1.82 17.74 -10.00
N ILE A 273 -1.24 16.68 -10.52
CA ILE A 273 -0.22 16.74 -11.57
C ILE A 273 -0.90 16.88 -12.95
N LYS A 274 -1.81 15.99 -13.30
CA LYS A 274 -2.41 15.92 -14.64
C LYS A 274 -3.31 17.11 -14.96
N GLU A 275 -4.14 17.51 -14.02
CA GLU A 275 -5.12 18.59 -14.20
C GLU A 275 -4.65 19.91 -13.59
N GLY A 276 -3.97 19.84 -12.43
CA GLY A 276 -3.50 21.01 -11.71
C GLY A 276 -2.17 21.58 -12.22
N GLY A 277 -1.42 20.81 -13.00
CA GLY A 277 -0.10 21.21 -13.50
C GLY A 277 0.99 21.26 -12.43
N ALA A 278 0.81 20.55 -11.33
CA ALA A 278 1.84 20.44 -10.30
C ALA A 278 2.96 19.49 -10.75
N THR A 279 4.16 19.66 -10.18
CA THR A 279 5.18 18.63 -10.11
C THR A 279 4.97 17.81 -8.84
N GLY A 280 5.58 16.63 -8.72
CA GLY A 280 5.55 15.86 -7.47
C GLY A 280 6.10 16.67 -6.29
N THR A 281 7.11 17.51 -6.51
CA THR A 281 7.67 18.40 -5.48
C THR A 281 6.69 19.50 -5.10
N SER A 282 6.12 20.23 -6.07
CA SER A 282 5.18 21.32 -5.76
C SER A 282 3.87 20.80 -5.16
N TYR A 283 3.44 19.60 -5.54
CA TYR A 283 2.30 18.95 -4.89
C TYR A 283 2.60 18.62 -3.43
N PHE A 284 3.79 18.06 -3.13
CA PHE A 284 4.23 17.79 -1.78
C PHE A 284 4.26 19.05 -0.90
N GLU A 285 4.77 20.17 -1.41
CA GLU A 285 4.79 21.45 -0.72
C GLU A 285 3.37 21.93 -0.39
N SER A 286 2.50 21.89 -1.38
CA SER A 286 1.09 22.30 -1.23
C SER A 286 0.32 21.36 -0.31
N PHE A 287 0.61 20.06 -0.37
CA PHE A 287 0.05 19.04 0.54
C PHE A 287 0.43 19.34 1.99
N ASN A 288 1.69 19.66 2.26
CA ASN A 288 2.13 19.97 3.63
C ASN A 288 1.45 21.23 4.19
N ASP A 289 1.31 22.28 3.38
CA ASP A 289 0.58 23.50 3.77
C ASP A 289 -0.90 23.19 4.08
N TYR A 290 -1.54 22.43 3.20
CA TYR A 290 -2.94 22.02 3.36
C TYR A 290 -3.13 21.15 4.61
N PHE A 291 -2.28 20.15 4.80
CA PHE A 291 -2.31 19.25 5.96
C PHE A 291 -2.13 20.01 7.27
N LYS A 292 -1.13 20.90 7.35
CA LYS A 292 -0.90 21.75 8.51
C LYS A 292 -2.10 22.61 8.84
N LYS A 293 -2.80 23.11 7.83
CA LYS A 293 -3.90 24.06 8.00
C LYS A 293 -5.22 23.39 8.39
N TYR A 294 -5.50 22.22 7.83
CA TYR A 294 -6.80 21.58 7.91
C TYR A 294 -6.82 20.27 8.68
N SER A 295 -5.65 19.71 9.05
CA SER A 295 -5.64 18.54 9.92
C SER A 295 -6.06 18.92 11.35
N PHE A 296 -6.51 17.92 12.10
CA PHE A 296 -6.86 18.09 13.52
C PHE A 296 -5.65 18.31 14.45
N TRP A 297 -4.46 18.39 13.91
CA TRP A 297 -3.20 18.66 14.60
C TRP A 297 -2.96 20.16 14.87
N LYS A 298 -3.96 20.89 15.19
CA LYS A 298 -3.85 22.32 15.48
C LYS A 298 -3.54 22.56 16.93
#